data_e4c5e2eff71e9f10e051dedce36b06e9
#
_entry.id   e4c5e2eff71e9f10e051dedce36b06e9
#
_cell.length_a   1.000
_cell.length_b   1.000
_cell.length_c   1.000
_cell.angle_alpha   90.00
_cell.angle_beta   90.00
_cell.angle_gamma   90.00
#
_symmetry.space_group_name_H-M   'P 1'
#
loop_
_entity.id
_entity.type
_entity.pdbx_description
1 polymer ?
#
loop_
_entity_poly.entity_id
_entity_poly.type
_entity_poly.pdbx_seq_one_letter_code
_entity_poly.pdbx_strand_id
1 'polypeptide(L)'
;AAGVSTEEGYKADKNCAEKDLRSVWDTHGTLDGLKVIKVLGCVNSTLKYNDQHLVINACSDLLHEIFGKEGDGYHARSALGFAQLPTGAAVEVEAIFEIKA
;
A
#
# COMPACT_ATOMS: atom_id res chain seq x y z
N ALA A 1 -4.41 2.39 -14.30
CA ALA A 1 -3.33 3.26 -14.74
C ALA A 1 -3.14 3.15 -16.24
N ALA A 2 -2.75 4.23 -16.90
CA ALA A 2 -2.55 4.25 -18.35
C ALA A 2 -1.45 3.25 -18.75
N GLY A 3 -1.77 2.33 -19.66
CA GLY A 3 -0.82 1.33 -20.14
C GLY A 3 -0.51 0.21 -19.17
N VAL A 4 -1.15 0.17 -18.00
CA VAL A 4 -0.92 -0.85 -16.97
C VAL A 4 -2.28 -1.44 -16.59
N SER A 5 -2.37 -2.78 -16.62
CA SER A 5 -3.59 -3.47 -16.20
C SER A 5 -3.77 -3.42 -14.68
N THR A 6 -4.97 -3.71 -14.22
CA THR A 6 -5.25 -3.83 -12.77
C THR A 6 -4.34 -4.88 -12.14
N GLU A 7 -4.11 -6.01 -12.83
CA GLU A 7 -3.24 -7.07 -12.34
C GLU A 7 -1.79 -6.61 -12.22
N GLU A 8 -1.29 -5.89 -13.22
CA GLU A 8 0.06 -5.33 -13.17
C GLU A 8 0.17 -4.26 -12.09
N GLY A 9 -0.88 -3.45 -11.90
CA GLY A 9 -0.96 -2.48 -10.82
C GLY A 9 -0.92 -3.15 -9.46
N TYR A 10 -1.62 -4.26 -9.29
CA TYR A 10 -1.60 -5.05 -8.05
C TYR A 10 -0.16 -5.48 -7.71
N LYS A 11 0.58 -5.99 -8.70
CA LYS A 11 1.97 -6.39 -8.51
C LYS A 11 2.86 -5.20 -8.14
N ALA A 12 2.65 -4.06 -8.78
CA ALA A 12 3.41 -2.84 -8.47
C ALA A 12 3.12 -2.36 -7.05
N ASP A 13 1.86 -2.42 -6.61
CA ASP A 13 1.45 -2.07 -5.26
C ASP A 13 2.09 -2.99 -4.22
N LYS A 14 2.12 -4.29 -4.50
CA LYS A 14 2.77 -5.25 -3.61
C LYS A 14 4.24 -4.91 -3.43
N ASN A 15 4.94 -4.57 -4.51
CA ASN A 15 6.34 -4.15 -4.44
C ASN A 15 6.51 -2.88 -3.60
N CYS A 16 5.61 -1.91 -3.73
CA CYS A 16 5.64 -0.70 -2.91
C CYS A 16 5.46 -1.03 -1.43
N ALA A 17 4.51 -1.90 -1.11
CA ALA A 17 4.26 -2.32 0.27
C ALA A 17 5.46 -3.04 0.87
N GLU A 18 6.10 -3.92 0.10
CA GLU A 18 7.30 -4.62 0.54
C GLU A 18 8.46 -3.65 0.83
N LYS A 19 8.62 -2.62 -0.01
CA LYS A 19 9.65 -1.59 0.22
C LYS A 19 9.34 -0.75 1.45
N ASP A 20 8.09 -0.42 1.68
CA ASP A 20 7.68 0.31 2.89
C ASP A 20 8.01 -0.49 4.14
N LEU A 21 7.70 -1.79 4.14
CA LEU A 21 8.03 -2.68 5.25
C LEU A 21 9.53 -2.80 5.45
N ARG A 22 10.31 -2.83 4.36
CA ARG A 22 11.76 -2.85 4.45
C ARG A 22 12.30 -1.59 5.09
N SER A 23 11.74 -0.43 4.74
CA SER A 23 12.12 0.85 5.34
C SER A 23 11.82 0.88 6.83
N VAL A 24 10.66 0.35 7.24
CA VAL A 24 10.29 0.24 8.65
C VAL A 24 11.26 -0.70 9.38
N TRP A 25 11.56 -1.84 8.79
CA TRP A 25 12.52 -2.78 9.35
C TRP A 25 13.89 -2.13 9.56
N ASP A 26 14.38 -1.42 8.52
CA ASP A 26 15.70 -0.78 8.58
C ASP A 26 15.76 0.32 9.65
N THR A 27 14.64 1.00 9.88
CA THR A 27 14.58 2.10 10.85
C THR A 27 14.33 1.62 12.28
N HIS A 28 13.39 0.69 12.44
CA HIS A 28 12.93 0.22 13.75
C HIS A 28 13.68 -1.05 14.23
N GLY A 29 14.27 -1.79 13.31
CA GLY A 29 15.02 -3.01 13.60
C GLY A 29 14.18 -4.27 13.67
N THR A 30 12.86 -4.17 13.63
CA THR A 30 11.95 -5.30 13.66
C THR A 30 10.58 -4.88 13.14
N LEU A 31 9.77 -5.84 12.71
CA LEU A 31 8.35 -5.62 12.42
C LEU A 31 7.47 -5.98 13.62
N ASP A 32 8.05 -6.55 14.67
CA ASP A 32 7.31 -6.89 15.89
C ASP A 32 6.91 -5.62 16.65
N GLY A 33 5.76 -5.67 17.30
CA GLY A 33 5.29 -4.55 18.11
C GLY A 33 4.73 -3.39 17.29
N LEU A 34 4.42 -3.62 16.02
CA LEU A 34 3.83 -2.60 15.14
C LEU A 34 2.37 -2.88 14.91
N LYS A 35 1.59 -1.81 14.82
CA LYS A 35 0.19 -1.87 14.40
C LYS A 35 0.00 -0.94 13.21
N VAL A 36 -0.66 -1.42 12.17
CA VAL A 36 -0.98 -0.61 11.01
C VAL A 36 -2.16 0.28 11.35
N ILE A 37 -2.03 1.58 11.13
CA ILE A 37 -3.09 2.55 11.44
C ILE A 37 -3.82 2.96 10.18
N LYS A 38 -3.09 3.40 9.17
CA LYS A 38 -3.67 3.97 7.94
C LYS A 38 -2.80 3.69 6.74
N VAL A 39 -3.44 3.38 5.63
CA VAL A 39 -2.80 3.28 4.32
C VAL A 39 -3.44 4.28 3.37
N LEU A 40 -2.61 5.05 2.70
CA LEU A 40 -3.02 5.88 1.56
C LEU A 40 -2.40 5.26 0.31
N GLY A 41 -3.25 4.74 -0.57
CA GLY A 41 -2.82 4.18 -1.84
C GLY A 41 -3.15 5.12 -2.98
N CYS A 42 -2.14 5.48 -3.75
CA CYS A 42 -2.25 6.39 -4.88
C CYS A 42 -1.98 5.63 -6.16
N VAL A 43 -2.94 5.64 -7.07
CA VAL A 43 -2.83 4.93 -8.36
C VAL A 43 -2.84 5.93 -9.49
N ASN A 44 -1.81 5.88 -10.32
CA ASN A 44 -1.74 6.69 -11.54
C ASN A 44 -2.82 6.18 -12.50
N SER A 45 -3.87 6.98 -12.70
CA SER A 45 -5.09 6.52 -13.33
C SER A 45 -5.53 7.45 -14.48
N THR A 46 -6.15 6.86 -15.50
CA THR A 46 -6.91 7.62 -16.47
C THR A 46 -8.19 8.12 -15.82
N LEU A 47 -8.86 9.08 -16.44
CA LEU A 47 -10.10 9.64 -15.90
C LEU A 47 -11.24 8.63 -15.80
N LYS A 48 -11.16 7.53 -16.55
CA LYS A 48 -12.20 6.50 -16.58
C LYS A 48 -11.89 5.28 -15.72
N TYR A 49 -10.67 5.19 -15.20
CA TYR A 49 -10.28 4.05 -14.37
C TYR A 49 -10.88 4.20 -12.98
N ASN A 50 -11.52 3.17 -12.47
CA ASN A 50 -12.18 3.21 -11.16
C ASN A 50 -11.92 1.96 -10.30
N ASP A 51 -10.87 1.21 -10.62
CA ASP A 51 -10.51 0.00 -9.86
C ASP A 51 -9.28 0.19 -8.98
N GLN A 52 -9.05 1.43 -8.52
CA GLN A 52 -7.92 1.74 -7.63
C GLN A 52 -7.90 0.86 -6.38
N HIS A 53 -9.08 0.58 -5.83
CA HIS A 53 -9.20 -0.26 -4.64
C HIS A 53 -8.68 -1.68 -4.88
N LEU A 54 -8.87 -2.22 -6.08
CA LEU A 54 -8.37 -3.55 -6.43
C LEU A 54 -6.84 -3.57 -6.50
N VAL A 55 -6.24 -2.49 -7.01
CA VAL A 55 -4.79 -2.34 -7.05
C VAL A 55 -4.23 -2.28 -5.62
N ILE A 56 -4.82 -1.44 -4.77
CA ILE A 56 -4.31 -1.23 -3.40
C ILE A 56 -4.60 -2.42 -2.48
N ASN A 57 -5.48 -3.33 -2.88
CA ASN A 57 -5.67 -4.58 -2.15
C ASN A 57 -4.36 -5.35 -1.96
N ALA A 58 -3.38 -5.22 -2.86
CA ALA A 58 -2.10 -5.90 -2.70
C ALA A 58 -1.39 -5.49 -1.41
N CYS A 59 -1.36 -4.19 -1.12
CA CYS A 59 -0.78 -3.66 0.11
C CYS A 59 -1.56 -4.17 1.33
N SER A 60 -2.88 -4.04 1.30
CA SER A 60 -3.71 -4.49 2.42
C SER A 60 -3.62 -5.99 2.65
N ASP A 61 -3.60 -6.79 1.59
CA ASP A 61 -3.46 -8.24 1.69
C ASP A 61 -2.12 -8.62 2.34
N LEU A 62 -1.04 -7.95 1.94
CA LEU A 62 0.27 -8.19 2.54
C LEU A 62 0.30 -7.82 4.03
N LEU A 63 -0.25 -6.68 4.38
CA LEU A 63 -0.31 -6.23 5.77
C LEU A 63 -1.19 -7.16 6.63
N HIS A 64 -2.29 -7.65 6.08
CA HIS A 64 -3.12 -8.64 6.76
C HIS A 64 -2.38 -9.96 6.99
N GLU A 65 -1.60 -10.39 6.01
CA GLU A 65 -0.82 -11.62 6.11
C GLU A 65 0.25 -11.52 7.18
N ILE A 66 0.96 -10.40 7.24
CA ILE A 66 2.09 -10.21 8.15
C ILE A 66 1.64 -9.90 9.58
N PHE A 67 0.66 -9.02 9.74
CA PHE A 67 0.26 -8.48 11.05
C PHE A 67 -1.05 -9.03 11.59
N GLY A 68 -1.82 -9.75 10.76
CA GLY A 68 -3.11 -10.30 11.16
C GLY A 68 -4.27 -9.41 10.74
N LYS A 69 -5.20 -9.97 9.96
CA LYS A 69 -6.33 -9.22 9.39
C LYS A 69 -7.26 -8.62 10.45
N GLU A 70 -7.49 -9.34 11.53
CA GLU A 70 -8.39 -8.90 12.61
C GLU A 70 -7.64 -8.34 13.82
N GLY A 71 -6.29 -8.27 13.72
CA GLY A 71 -5.41 -7.76 14.77
C GLY A 71 -4.69 -6.51 14.31
N ASP A 72 -3.38 -6.53 14.46
CA ASP A 72 -2.52 -5.38 14.18
C ASP A 72 -2.43 -5.01 12.69
N GLY A 73 -2.90 -5.85 11.81
CA GLY A 73 -3.00 -5.56 10.37
C GLY A 73 -4.29 -4.87 9.96
N TYR A 74 -5.30 -4.81 10.84
CA TYR A 74 -6.53 -4.09 10.55
C TYR A 74 -6.25 -2.59 10.50
N HIS A 75 -6.66 -1.93 9.41
CA HIS A 75 -6.27 -0.53 9.19
C HIS A 75 -7.34 0.23 8.41
N ALA A 76 -7.35 1.55 8.57
CA ALA A 76 -8.11 2.45 7.74
C ALA A 76 -7.38 2.64 6.40
N ARG A 77 -8.12 2.96 5.34
CA ARG A 77 -7.54 3.05 4.01
C ARG A 77 -8.25 4.07 3.14
N SER A 78 -7.46 4.75 2.30
CA SER A 78 -7.99 5.47 1.14
C SER A 78 -7.24 4.93 -0.09
N ALA A 79 -7.98 4.62 -1.15
CA ALA A 79 -7.42 4.22 -2.43
C ALA A 79 -7.93 5.21 -3.47
N LEU A 80 -7.03 6.01 -4.01
CA LEU A 80 -7.38 7.15 -4.85
C LEU A 80 -6.67 7.11 -6.19
N GLY A 81 -7.29 7.70 -7.20
CA GLY A 81 -6.68 7.89 -8.49
C GLY A 81 -6.04 9.27 -8.60
N PHE A 82 -4.88 9.32 -9.22
CA PHE A 82 -4.15 10.55 -9.48
C PHE A 82 -3.86 10.66 -10.98
N ALA A 83 -3.92 11.86 -11.50
CA ALA A 83 -3.65 12.09 -12.92
C ALA A 83 -2.19 11.78 -13.26
N GLN A 84 -1.29 11.95 -12.29
CA GLN A 84 0.13 11.67 -12.44
C GLN A 84 0.76 11.49 -11.07
N LEU A 85 1.83 10.70 -11.02
CA LEU A 85 2.64 10.50 -9.82
C LEU A 85 4.09 10.85 -10.16
N PRO A 86 4.90 11.23 -9.17
CA PRO A 86 6.32 11.53 -9.39
C PRO A 86 7.02 10.41 -10.14
N THR A 87 7.93 10.78 -11.04
CA THR A 87 8.75 9.86 -11.86
C THR A 87 7.94 8.93 -12.76
N GLY A 88 6.65 9.23 -12.99
CA GLY A 88 5.79 8.36 -13.77
C GLY A 88 5.44 7.05 -13.08
N ALA A 89 5.55 6.99 -11.76
CA ALA A 89 5.22 5.79 -11.01
C ALA A 89 3.77 5.36 -11.24
N ALA A 90 3.53 4.06 -11.31
CA ALA A 90 2.18 3.52 -11.46
C ALA A 90 1.40 3.56 -10.15
N VAL A 91 2.07 3.38 -9.03
CA VAL A 91 1.48 3.30 -7.70
C VAL A 91 2.42 3.95 -6.68
N GLU A 92 1.83 4.59 -5.67
CA GLU A 92 2.56 5.12 -4.54
C GLU A 92 1.76 4.81 -3.28
N VAL A 93 2.44 4.35 -2.23
CA VAL A 93 1.78 3.96 -0.98
C VAL A 93 2.40 4.71 0.19
N GLU A 94 1.53 5.28 1.02
CA GLU A 94 1.91 5.87 2.29
C GLU A 94 1.23 5.07 3.40
N ALA A 95 1.97 4.68 4.41
CA ALA A 95 1.42 3.94 5.54
C ALA A 95 1.87 4.56 6.87
N ILE A 96 0.98 4.53 7.83
CA ILE A 96 1.22 5.00 9.19
C ILE A 96 1.14 3.79 10.11
N PHE A 97 2.19 3.60 10.92
CA PHE A 97 2.27 2.52 11.90
C PHE A 97 2.37 3.11 13.31
N GLU A 98 1.75 2.42 14.26
CA GLU A 98 1.94 2.70 15.68
C GLU A 98 2.98 1.72 16.22
N ILE A 99 3.93 2.22 16.99
CA ILE A 99 4.86 1.38 17.72
C ILE A 99 4.22 1.10 19.08
N LYS A 100 3.87 -0.15 19.33
CA LYS A 100 3.26 -0.54 20.60
C LYS A 100 4.35 -0.65 21.67
N ALA A 101 4.07 -0.09 22.80
CA ALA A 101 5.00 -0.12 23.93
C ALA A 101 5.07 -1.52 24.56
#